data_6183401a1c8b0d8a823f1e907bcd17c4
#
_entry.id   6183401a1c8b0d8a823f1e907bcd17c4
#
_cell.length_a   1.000
_cell.length_b   1.000
_cell.length_c   1.000
_cell.angle_alpha   90.00
_cell.angle_beta   90.00
_cell.angle_gamma   90.00
#
_symmetry.space_group_name_H-M   'P 1'
#
loop_
_entity.id
_entity.type
_entity.pdbx_description
1 polymer ?
#
loop_
_entity_poly.entity_id
_entity_poly.type
_entity_poly.pdbx_seq_one_letter_code
_entity_poly.pdbx_strand_id
1 'polypeptide(L)'
;MIIALIAVAAVAWLHSRNNDDKNRLTLHGNVDIRQVSLAFEESGRIAELMAEEGDKVEAGQVVATLDTRALKIQKKQAQARLDAEKQTVREQQSGARPEEIAQAKAQLASAVAQQTKAREDLSRIQRIASNTRGKGISRQEMDTARNNLSIAQASVKERQASLDLMVKGVRKEQREATVAQVKALEADLELLQYRLSQAELRAPVNAEVRARLQEAGDMTSAQKAVYTLALSEPKWVRVWVNESDLGRIKSGMNADIVTDSFPDKPVTGRIGYISSVAEFTPKSVQTEELRTNLVYEVRIVVKDPDNVLRMGQPATVTINTPSADSGK
;
A
#
# COMPACT_ATOMS: atom_id res chain seq x y z
N MET A 1 -21.98 -58.43 -56.81
CA MET A 1 -20.97 -58.18 -55.76
C MET A 1 -20.63 -56.72 -55.53
N ILE A 2 -20.44 -55.91 -56.55
CA ILE A 2 -20.04 -54.49 -56.44
C ILE A 2 -21.14 -53.64 -55.75
N ILE A 3 -22.42 -53.85 -56.02
CA ILE A 3 -23.53 -53.11 -55.45
C ILE A 3 -23.64 -53.37 -53.93
N ALA A 4 -23.39 -54.59 -53.47
CA ALA A 4 -23.42 -54.94 -52.06
C ALA A 4 -22.24 -54.27 -51.27
N LEU A 5 -21.04 -54.13 -51.90
CA LEU A 5 -19.92 -53.43 -51.30
C LEU A 5 -20.17 -51.94 -51.19
N ILE A 6 -20.80 -51.31 -52.17
CA ILE A 6 -21.19 -49.89 -52.13
C ILE A 6 -22.25 -49.65 -51.05
N ALA A 7 -23.22 -50.55 -50.90
CA ALA A 7 -24.24 -50.42 -49.86
C ALA A 7 -23.65 -50.57 -48.44
N VAL A 8 -22.67 -51.47 -48.22
CA VAL A 8 -21.95 -51.62 -46.94
C VAL A 8 -21.10 -50.44 -46.67
N ALA A 9 -20.37 -49.88 -47.69
CA ALA A 9 -19.60 -48.68 -47.53
C ALA A 9 -20.46 -47.43 -47.22
N ALA A 10 -21.61 -47.31 -47.85
CA ALA A 10 -22.55 -46.20 -47.58
C ALA A 10 -23.16 -46.31 -46.19
N VAL A 11 -23.52 -47.52 -45.74
CA VAL A 11 -24.01 -47.76 -44.36
C VAL A 11 -22.92 -47.51 -43.34
N ALA A 12 -21.69 -47.93 -43.58
CA ALA A 12 -20.56 -47.66 -42.70
C ALA A 12 -20.23 -46.15 -42.66
N TRP A 13 -20.30 -45.48 -43.80
CA TRP A 13 -20.10 -43.99 -43.86
C TRP A 13 -21.22 -43.22 -43.15
N LEU A 14 -22.47 -43.60 -43.32
CA LEU A 14 -23.60 -43.05 -42.59
C LEU A 14 -23.55 -43.31 -41.07
N HIS A 15 -23.07 -44.52 -40.69
CA HIS A 15 -22.91 -44.89 -39.29
C HIS A 15 -21.73 -44.11 -38.61
N SER A 16 -20.62 -43.92 -39.35
CA SER A 16 -19.51 -43.09 -38.90
C SER A 16 -19.89 -41.62 -38.69
N ARG A 17 -20.68 -41.09 -39.66
CA ARG A 17 -21.15 -39.70 -39.61
C ARG A 17 -22.18 -39.46 -38.47
N ASN A 18 -23.01 -40.44 -38.17
CA ASN A 18 -23.97 -40.37 -37.08
C ASN A 18 -23.34 -40.58 -35.68
N ASN A 19 -22.16 -41.22 -35.62
CA ASN A 19 -21.40 -41.36 -34.38
C ASN A 19 -20.59 -40.14 -34.03
N ASP A 20 -20.09 -39.35 -35.02
CA ASP A 20 -19.38 -38.13 -34.81
C ASP A 20 -20.29 -37.07 -34.15
N ASP A 21 -21.58 -37.00 -34.50
CA ASP A 21 -22.53 -36.06 -33.88
C ASP A 21 -22.85 -36.41 -32.42
N LYS A 22 -22.83 -37.70 -32.04
CA LYS A 22 -23.10 -38.14 -30.67
C LYS A 22 -21.96 -37.80 -29.68
N ASN A 23 -20.76 -37.67 -30.17
CA ASN A 23 -19.56 -37.37 -29.36
C ASN A 23 -19.24 -35.86 -29.28
N ARG A 24 -20.05 -35.03 -29.89
CA ARG A 24 -19.93 -33.57 -29.86
C ARG A 24 -21.07 -32.96 -29.08
N LEU A 25 -20.71 -32.23 -28.01
CA LEU A 25 -21.66 -31.42 -27.25
C LEU A 25 -21.53 -29.97 -27.69
N THR A 26 -22.58 -29.44 -28.29
CA THR A 26 -22.65 -28.05 -28.73
C THR A 26 -23.49 -27.24 -27.73
N LEU A 27 -22.88 -26.20 -27.18
CA LEU A 27 -23.45 -25.32 -26.18
C LEU A 27 -23.44 -23.88 -26.67
N HIS A 28 -24.44 -23.12 -26.26
CA HIS A 28 -24.53 -21.71 -26.57
C HIS A 28 -24.35 -20.89 -25.30
N GLY A 29 -23.63 -19.77 -25.43
CA GLY A 29 -23.39 -18.90 -24.32
C GLY A 29 -22.84 -17.55 -24.74
N ASN A 30 -22.31 -16.82 -23.78
CA ASN A 30 -21.78 -15.50 -23.99
C ASN A 30 -20.36 -15.36 -23.41
N VAL A 31 -19.56 -14.55 -24.10
CA VAL A 31 -18.24 -14.15 -23.60
C VAL A 31 -18.41 -13.26 -22.37
N ASP A 32 -17.71 -13.59 -21.32
CA ASP A 32 -17.68 -12.80 -20.10
C ASP A 32 -16.22 -12.42 -19.73
N ILE A 33 -16.03 -11.24 -19.14
CA ILE A 33 -14.73 -10.68 -18.85
C ILE A 33 -14.78 -10.08 -17.45
N ARG A 34 -13.74 -10.30 -16.65
CA ARG A 34 -13.66 -9.65 -15.33
C ARG A 34 -13.58 -8.14 -15.48
N GLN A 35 -14.22 -7.47 -14.55
CA GLN A 35 -14.20 -6.03 -14.48
C GLN A 35 -13.67 -5.58 -13.13
N VAL A 36 -12.97 -4.45 -13.13
CA VAL A 36 -12.50 -3.75 -11.95
C VAL A 36 -13.03 -2.34 -11.98
N SER A 37 -13.70 -1.93 -10.92
CA SER A 37 -14.10 -0.54 -10.72
C SER A 37 -12.98 0.20 -10.03
N LEU A 38 -12.45 1.24 -10.66
CA LEU A 38 -11.42 2.11 -10.11
C LEU A 38 -12.06 3.31 -9.42
N ALA A 39 -11.70 3.53 -8.16
CA ALA A 39 -12.06 4.70 -7.38
C ALA A 39 -10.80 5.24 -6.70
N PHE A 40 -10.76 6.54 -6.44
CA PHE A 40 -9.72 7.14 -5.61
C PHE A 40 -9.90 6.73 -4.16
N GLU A 41 -8.81 6.56 -3.42
CA GLU A 41 -8.86 6.37 -1.97
C GLU A 41 -9.14 7.69 -1.23
N GLU A 42 -8.69 8.81 -1.78
CA GLU A 42 -8.89 10.15 -1.24
C GLU A 42 -10.08 10.85 -1.90
N SER A 43 -10.78 11.66 -1.11
CA SER A 43 -11.86 12.50 -1.63
C SER A 43 -11.30 13.82 -2.15
N GLY A 44 -11.79 14.26 -3.31
CA GLY A 44 -11.34 15.51 -3.90
C GLY A 44 -12.00 15.81 -5.24
N ARG A 45 -11.59 16.91 -5.85
CA ARG A 45 -11.98 17.25 -7.21
C ARG A 45 -11.08 16.55 -8.21
N ILE A 46 -11.63 15.91 -9.22
CA ILE A 46 -10.88 15.34 -10.33
C ILE A 46 -10.27 16.50 -11.13
N ALA A 47 -8.94 16.50 -11.25
CA ALA A 47 -8.20 17.49 -12.01
C ALA A 47 -8.16 17.12 -13.49
N GLU A 48 -7.75 15.89 -13.78
CA GLU A 48 -7.56 15.40 -15.14
C GLU A 48 -7.92 13.91 -15.22
N LEU A 49 -8.45 13.54 -16.38
CA LEU A 49 -8.70 12.15 -16.81
C LEU A 49 -7.82 11.90 -18.05
N MET A 50 -6.96 10.88 -17.99
CA MET A 50 -5.91 10.63 -18.98
C MET A 50 -6.24 9.46 -19.91
N ALA A 51 -7.34 8.75 -19.65
CA ALA A 51 -7.76 7.60 -20.44
C ALA A 51 -9.21 7.77 -20.88
N GLU A 52 -9.48 7.42 -22.13
CA GLU A 52 -10.81 7.43 -22.73
C GLU A 52 -11.37 6.00 -22.82
N GLU A 53 -12.67 5.90 -23.07
CA GLU A 53 -13.33 4.62 -23.30
C GLU A 53 -12.75 3.91 -24.52
N GLY A 54 -12.38 2.64 -24.37
CA GLY A 54 -11.72 1.83 -25.39
C GLY A 54 -10.19 1.85 -25.33
N ASP A 55 -9.58 2.73 -24.53
CA ASP A 55 -8.13 2.77 -24.38
C ASP A 55 -7.59 1.56 -23.63
N LYS A 56 -6.43 1.07 -24.05
CA LYS A 56 -5.67 0.06 -23.33
C LYS A 56 -4.76 0.73 -22.31
N VAL A 57 -4.83 0.27 -21.09
CA VAL A 57 -4.02 0.76 -19.97
C VAL A 57 -3.13 -0.36 -19.41
N GLU A 58 -1.92 0.00 -19.04
CA GLU A 58 -0.96 -0.92 -18.44
C GLU A 58 -1.00 -0.85 -16.91
N ALA A 59 -0.59 -1.95 -16.25
CA ALA A 59 -0.47 -1.98 -14.80
C ALA A 59 0.48 -0.88 -14.29
N GLY A 60 0.01 -0.06 -13.34
CA GLY A 60 0.73 1.08 -12.80
C GLY A 60 0.56 2.40 -13.57
N GLN A 61 -0.03 2.37 -14.76
CA GLN A 61 -0.30 3.58 -15.53
C GLN A 61 -1.28 4.49 -14.79
N VAL A 62 -0.97 5.79 -14.73
CA VAL A 62 -1.89 6.82 -14.19
C VAL A 62 -3.01 7.06 -15.19
N VAL A 63 -4.25 6.92 -14.74
CA VAL A 63 -5.45 7.11 -15.56
C VAL A 63 -6.25 8.35 -15.17
N ALA A 64 -6.08 8.84 -13.94
CA ALA A 64 -6.70 10.09 -13.48
C ALA A 64 -5.90 10.72 -12.33
N THR A 65 -6.10 12.01 -12.11
CA THR A 65 -5.48 12.74 -10.98
C THR A 65 -6.50 13.63 -10.27
N LEU A 66 -6.32 13.79 -8.96
CA LEU A 66 -7.07 14.78 -8.16
C LEU A 66 -6.34 16.13 -8.12
N ASP A 67 -7.07 17.18 -7.76
CA ASP A 67 -6.48 18.47 -7.42
C ASP A 67 -5.70 18.38 -6.10
N THR A 68 -4.38 18.38 -6.20
CA THR A 68 -3.46 18.20 -5.06
C THR A 68 -2.96 19.49 -4.45
N ARG A 69 -3.46 20.67 -4.88
CA ARG A 69 -2.94 21.98 -4.40
C ARG A 69 -2.99 22.11 -2.88
N ALA A 70 -4.13 21.75 -2.27
CA ALA A 70 -4.28 21.79 -0.81
C ALA A 70 -3.34 20.82 -0.09
N LEU A 71 -3.22 19.58 -0.58
CA LEU A 71 -2.31 18.56 -0.01
C LEU A 71 -0.84 18.97 -0.13
N LYS A 72 -0.45 19.58 -1.25
CA LYS A 72 0.91 20.10 -1.44
C LYS A 72 1.25 21.22 -0.45
N ILE A 73 0.28 22.12 -0.17
CA ILE A 73 0.45 23.18 0.84
C ILE A 73 0.59 22.56 2.23
N GLN A 74 -0.26 21.60 2.60
CA GLN A 74 -0.19 20.89 3.89
C GLN A 74 1.15 20.17 4.05
N LYS A 75 1.62 19.47 3.01
CA LYS A 75 2.95 18.82 3.02
C LYS A 75 4.06 19.83 3.27
N LYS A 76 4.04 20.98 2.58
CA LYS A 76 5.05 22.05 2.78
C LYS A 76 5.01 22.58 4.21
N GLN A 77 3.83 22.75 4.79
CA GLN A 77 3.66 23.18 6.18
C GLN A 77 4.20 22.14 7.18
N ALA A 78 3.89 20.84 6.98
CA ALA A 78 4.40 19.76 7.81
C ALA A 78 5.93 19.67 7.73
N GLN A 79 6.50 19.79 6.52
CA GLN A 79 7.94 19.83 6.31
C GLN A 79 8.60 20.97 7.09
N ALA A 80 8.03 22.19 7.03
CA ALA A 80 8.59 23.33 7.75
C ALA A 80 8.55 23.14 9.28
N ARG A 81 7.47 22.51 9.81
CA ARG A 81 7.38 22.17 11.24
C ARG A 81 8.44 21.15 11.64
N LEU A 82 8.63 20.11 10.84
CA LEU A 82 9.65 19.09 11.05
C LEU A 82 11.06 19.72 11.05
N ASP A 83 11.34 20.60 10.09
CA ASP A 83 12.63 21.25 9.99
C ASP A 83 12.90 22.16 11.20
N ALA A 84 11.89 22.87 11.70
CA ALA A 84 12.00 23.68 12.92
C ALA A 84 12.32 22.81 14.13
N GLU A 85 11.62 21.68 14.32
CA GLU A 85 11.88 20.78 15.45
C GLU A 85 13.25 20.11 15.36
N LYS A 86 13.70 19.77 14.16
CA LYS A 86 15.07 19.28 13.92
C LYS A 86 16.14 20.32 14.30
N GLN A 87 15.85 21.62 14.15
CA GLN A 87 16.75 22.67 14.65
C GLN A 87 16.78 22.67 16.19
N THR A 88 15.63 22.52 16.85
CA THR A 88 15.57 22.43 18.33
C THR A 88 16.40 21.26 18.84
N VAL A 89 16.34 20.08 18.18
CA VAL A 89 17.21 18.93 18.52
C VAL A 89 18.69 19.30 18.38
N ARG A 90 19.08 19.95 17.29
CA ARG A 90 20.47 20.39 17.05
C ARG A 90 20.95 21.39 18.10
N GLU A 91 20.11 22.36 18.46
CA GLU A 91 20.40 23.32 19.52
C GLU A 91 20.63 22.62 20.87
N GLN A 92 19.75 21.70 21.24
CA GLN A 92 19.89 20.89 22.48
C GLN A 92 21.13 19.99 22.47
N GLN A 93 21.56 19.52 21.30
CA GLN A 93 22.77 18.71 21.14
C GLN A 93 24.06 19.56 21.22
N SER A 94 24.02 20.78 20.70
CA SER A 94 25.15 21.70 20.72
C SER A 94 25.48 22.19 22.13
N GLY A 95 24.49 22.20 23.05
CA GLY A 95 24.65 22.66 24.41
C GLY A 95 24.91 24.15 24.55
N ALA A 96 25.57 24.56 25.65
CA ALA A 96 25.93 25.96 25.89
C ALA A 96 27.01 26.44 24.91
N ARG A 97 26.95 27.71 24.57
CA ARG A 97 27.92 28.31 23.64
C ARG A 97 29.33 28.26 24.22
N PRO A 98 30.39 28.11 23.40
CA PRO A 98 31.78 28.11 23.85
C PRO A 98 32.16 29.34 24.71
N GLU A 99 31.57 30.51 24.38
CA GLU A 99 31.81 31.76 25.09
C GLU A 99 31.19 31.72 26.51
N GLU A 100 30.00 31.13 26.68
CA GLU A 100 29.33 30.98 27.96
C GLU A 100 30.14 30.02 28.87
N ILE A 101 30.63 28.91 28.31
CA ILE A 101 31.51 27.97 29.03
C ILE A 101 32.83 28.65 29.41
N ALA A 102 33.42 29.46 28.54
CA ALA A 102 34.67 30.23 28.83
C ALA A 102 34.43 31.23 29.95
N GLN A 103 33.30 31.94 29.98
CA GLN A 103 32.93 32.87 31.04
C GLN A 103 32.78 32.14 32.39
N ALA A 104 32.05 30.99 32.41
CA ALA A 104 31.86 30.18 33.63
C ALA A 104 33.20 29.65 34.15
N LYS A 105 34.12 29.21 33.27
CA LYS A 105 35.47 28.80 33.66
C LYS A 105 36.29 29.95 34.27
N ALA A 106 36.20 31.18 33.73
CA ALA A 106 36.87 32.33 34.29
C ALA A 106 36.33 32.69 35.68
N GLN A 107 35.00 32.60 35.90
CA GLN A 107 34.38 32.77 37.21
C GLN A 107 34.86 31.75 38.24
N LEU A 108 34.94 30.48 37.84
CA LEU A 108 35.51 29.43 38.67
C LEU A 108 36.95 29.68 39.02
N ALA A 109 37.79 30.09 38.06
CA ALA A 109 39.17 30.41 38.29
C ALA A 109 39.34 31.58 39.29
N SER A 110 38.49 32.60 39.22
CA SER A 110 38.46 33.71 40.19
C SER A 110 38.11 33.20 41.62
N ALA A 111 37.10 32.35 41.75
CA ALA A 111 36.72 31.75 43.04
C ALA A 111 37.84 30.85 43.64
N VAL A 112 38.55 30.09 42.79
CA VAL A 112 39.71 29.29 43.20
C VAL A 112 40.85 30.17 43.70
N ALA A 113 41.12 31.28 43.04
CA ALA A 113 42.15 32.24 43.48
C ALA A 113 41.80 32.88 44.84
N GLN A 114 40.52 33.21 45.08
CA GLN A 114 40.04 33.70 46.38
C GLN A 114 40.15 32.63 47.47
N GLN A 115 39.86 31.40 47.18
CA GLN A 115 40.05 30.26 48.10
C GLN A 115 41.53 30.06 48.46
N THR A 116 42.41 30.14 47.47
CA THR A 116 43.86 30.04 47.70
C THR A 116 44.35 31.12 48.63
N LYS A 117 43.95 32.39 48.37
CA LYS A 117 44.29 33.53 49.23
C LYS A 117 43.76 33.29 50.67
N ALA A 118 42.51 32.90 50.85
CA ALA A 118 41.95 32.66 52.19
C ALA A 118 42.67 31.49 52.91
N ARG A 119 43.11 30.46 52.19
CA ARG A 119 43.88 29.35 52.73
C ARG A 119 45.26 29.79 53.17
N GLU A 120 45.94 30.62 52.39
CA GLU A 120 47.24 31.17 52.73
C GLU A 120 47.16 32.12 53.93
N ASP A 121 46.13 32.96 54.02
CA ASP A 121 45.90 33.86 55.15
C ASP A 121 45.65 33.04 56.43
N LEU A 122 44.81 32.01 56.41
CA LEU A 122 44.61 31.13 57.55
C LEU A 122 45.91 30.41 57.96
N SER A 123 46.67 29.88 56.98
CA SER A 123 47.95 29.21 57.24
C SER A 123 48.96 30.17 57.86
N ARG A 124 49.00 31.45 57.46
CA ARG A 124 49.82 32.49 58.04
C ARG A 124 49.44 32.77 59.49
N ILE A 125 48.15 32.96 59.77
CA ILE A 125 47.61 33.18 61.12
C ILE A 125 47.90 31.97 62.01
N GLN A 126 47.75 30.73 61.55
CA GLN A 126 48.06 29.51 62.27
C GLN A 126 49.57 29.43 62.65
N ARG A 127 50.47 29.81 61.70
CA ARG A 127 51.90 29.83 61.96
C ARG A 127 52.28 30.89 63.03
N ILE A 128 51.68 32.09 62.99
CA ILE A 128 51.91 33.14 63.99
C ILE A 128 51.42 32.65 65.36
N ALA A 129 50.21 32.05 65.41
CA ALA A 129 49.66 31.51 66.66
C ALA A 129 50.54 30.40 67.27
N SER A 130 51.12 29.50 66.47
CA SER A 130 52.04 28.46 66.92
C SER A 130 53.35 29.02 67.44
N ASN A 131 53.94 29.95 66.73
CA ASN A 131 55.24 30.56 67.09
C ASN A 131 55.13 31.45 68.35
N THR A 132 54.01 32.08 68.62
CA THR A 132 53.77 32.93 69.79
C THR A 132 53.10 32.26 70.95
N ARG A 133 52.92 30.91 70.92
CA ARG A 133 52.20 30.11 71.92
C ARG A 133 50.78 30.71 72.20
N GLY A 134 50.12 31.21 71.15
CA GLY A 134 48.78 31.77 71.22
C GLY A 134 48.65 33.21 71.67
N LYS A 135 49.76 33.89 72.03
CA LYS A 135 49.75 35.28 72.55
C LYS A 135 49.69 36.37 71.49
N GLY A 136 49.94 36.01 70.20
CA GLY A 136 50.04 36.97 69.07
C GLY A 136 48.78 37.10 68.18
N ILE A 137 47.74 36.27 68.39
CA ILE A 137 46.51 36.21 67.58
C ILE A 137 45.28 36.08 68.48
N SER A 138 44.22 36.88 68.25
CA SER A 138 42.96 36.71 68.96
C SER A 138 42.17 35.50 68.42
N ARG A 139 41.31 34.93 69.29
CA ARG A 139 40.37 33.84 68.86
C ARG A 139 39.48 34.35 67.74
N GLN A 140 39.01 35.58 67.79
CA GLN A 140 38.17 36.16 66.77
C GLN A 140 38.87 36.23 65.40
N GLU A 141 40.15 36.61 65.32
CA GLU A 141 40.90 36.61 64.08
C GLU A 141 41.09 35.23 63.50
N MET A 142 41.35 34.20 64.33
CA MET A 142 41.44 32.82 63.90
C MET A 142 40.07 32.31 63.34
N ASP A 143 39.00 32.60 64.05
CA ASP A 143 37.67 32.17 63.63
C ASP A 143 37.21 32.90 62.36
N THR A 144 37.54 34.17 62.22
CA THR A 144 37.31 34.96 61.01
C THR A 144 38.05 34.38 59.79
N ALA A 145 39.34 34.00 59.97
CA ALA A 145 40.11 33.39 58.88
C ALA A 145 39.57 32.03 58.45
N ARG A 146 39.11 31.19 59.45
CA ARG A 146 38.46 29.91 59.15
C ARG A 146 37.13 30.11 58.41
N ASN A 147 36.30 31.06 58.85
CA ASN A 147 35.04 31.35 58.23
C ASN A 147 35.26 31.87 56.79
N ASN A 148 36.21 32.75 56.54
CA ASN A 148 36.57 33.24 55.19
C ASN A 148 36.98 32.10 54.27
N LEU A 149 37.79 31.14 54.77
CA LEU A 149 38.14 29.97 53.97
C LEU A 149 36.92 29.12 53.66
N SER A 150 36.01 28.90 54.63
CA SER A 150 34.80 28.16 54.45
C SER A 150 33.87 28.79 53.38
N ILE A 151 33.69 30.11 53.44
CA ILE A 151 32.93 30.88 52.46
C ILE A 151 33.56 30.74 51.08
N ALA A 152 34.88 30.90 50.94
CA ALA A 152 35.58 30.76 49.67
C ALA A 152 35.48 29.33 49.10
N GLN A 153 35.50 28.29 49.95
CA GLN A 153 35.28 26.89 49.53
C GLN A 153 33.85 26.65 49.04
N ALA A 154 32.88 27.26 49.68
CA ALA A 154 31.46 27.18 49.26
C ALA A 154 31.30 27.86 47.90
N SER A 155 31.90 29.02 47.67
CA SER A 155 31.86 29.72 46.39
C SER A 155 32.48 28.90 45.23
N VAL A 156 33.63 28.23 45.49
CA VAL A 156 34.22 27.34 44.47
C VAL A 156 33.27 26.22 44.10
N LYS A 157 32.63 25.57 45.11
CA LYS A 157 31.66 24.50 44.86
C LYS A 157 30.45 25.00 44.05
N GLU A 158 29.95 26.20 44.38
CA GLU A 158 28.84 26.82 43.63
C GLU A 158 29.20 27.06 42.17
N ARG A 159 30.39 27.67 41.90
CA ARG A 159 30.83 27.96 40.53
C ARG A 159 31.12 26.66 39.74
N GLN A 160 31.70 25.67 40.42
CA GLN A 160 31.90 24.33 39.79
C GLN A 160 30.58 23.69 39.40
N ALA A 161 29.60 23.69 40.29
CA ALA A 161 28.28 23.11 40.00
C ALA A 161 27.55 23.85 38.84
N SER A 162 27.73 25.21 38.78
CA SER A 162 27.18 26.01 37.68
C SER A 162 27.84 25.65 36.33
N LEU A 163 29.16 25.49 36.31
CA LEU A 163 29.90 25.06 35.12
C LEU A 163 29.48 23.65 34.68
N ASP A 164 29.33 22.72 35.63
CA ASP A 164 28.95 21.35 35.36
C ASP A 164 27.52 21.30 34.75
N LEU A 165 26.59 22.13 35.23
CA LEU A 165 25.26 22.26 34.64
C LEU A 165 25.29 22.76 33.19
N MET A 166 26.13 23.78 32.90
CA MET A 166 26.26 24.29 31.54
C MET A 166 26.86 23.23 30.59
N VAL A 167 27.86 22.49 31.05
CA VAL A 167 28.54 21.46 30.26
C VAL A 167 27.61 20.25 30.04
N LYS A 168 26.83 19.86 31.05
CA LYS A 168 25.84 18.77 30.92
C LYS A 168 24.69 19.11 29.95
N GLY A 169 24.37 20.38 29.81
CA GLY A 169 23.31 20.87 28.93
C GLY A 169 21.91 20.40 29.30
N VAL A 170 21.08 20.21 28.30
CA VAL A 170 19.68 19.77 28.46
C VAL A 170 19.62 18.33 28.99
N ARG A 171 18.68 18.06 29.89
CA ARG A 171 18.46 16.72 30.45
C ARG A 171 18.21 15.68 29.36
N LYS A 172 18.72 14.47 29.60
CA LYS A 172 18.58 13.34 28.67
C LYS A 172 17.11 13.07 28.30
N GLU A 173 16.23 13.06 29.29
CA GLU A 173 14.80 12.80 29.13
C GLU A 173 14.13 13.86 28.25
N GLN A 174 14.52 15.11 28.38
CA GLN A 174 14.02 16.21 27.56
C GLN A 174 14.50 16.10 26.11
N ARG A 175 15.75 15.72 25.88
CA ARG A 175 16.26 15.45 24.52
C ARG A 175 15.55 14.25 23.88
N GLU A 176 15.34 13.19 24.64
CA GLU A 176 14.59 12.01 24.15
C GLU A 176 13.15 12.37 23.79
N ALA A 177 12.48 13.22 24.60
CA ALA A 177 11.15 13.73 24.28
C ALA A 177 11.12 14.55 22.98
N THR A 178 12.12 15.44 22.77
CA THR A 178 12.23 16.23 21.53
C THR A 178 12.49 15.32 20.31
N VAL A 179 13.34 14.30 20.45
CA VAL A 179 13.58 13.31 19.39
C VAL A 179 12.31 12.51 19.08
N ALA A 180 11.52 12.14 20.09
CA ALA A 180 10.24 11.49 19.89
C ALA A 180 9.25 12.40 19.14
N GLN A 181 9.25 13.70 19.43
CA GLN A 181 8.43 14.68 18.71
C GLN A 181 8.85 14.81 17.23
N VAL A 182 10.15 14.77 16.94
CA VAL A 182 10.64 14.73 15.54
C VAL A 182 10.11 13.51 14.81
N LYS A 183 10.12 12.33 15.43
CA LYS A 183 9.58 11.09 14.83
C LYS A 183 8.07 11.19 14.56
N ALA A 184 7.32 11.82 15.46
CA ALA A 184 5.89 12.03 15.24
C ALA A 184 5.64 12.95 14.04
N LEU A 185 6.40 14.04 13.90
CA LEU A 185 6.30 14.95 12.74
C LEU A 185 6.78 14.29 11.43
N GLU A 186 7.74 13.38 11.49
CA GLU A 186 8.17 12.56 10.34
C GLU A 186 7.03 11.65 9.87
N ALA A 187 6.32 11.00 10.80
CA ALA A 187 5.17 10.17 10.48
C ALA A 187 3.99 10.99 9.90
N ASP A 188 3.74 12.19 10.42
CA ASP A 188 2.74 13.11 9.84
C ASP A 188 3.10 13.50 8.40
N LEU A 189 4.36 13.78 8.12
CA LEU A 189 4.84 14.09 6.78
C LEU A 189 4.70 12.90 5.84
N GLU A 190 5.03 11.69 6.31
CA GLU A 190 4.89 10.45 5.56
C GLU A 190 3.43 10.18 5.19
N LEU A 191 2.51 10.39 6.13
CA LEU A 191 1.06 10.28 5.87
C LEU A 191 0.61 11.24 4.75
N LEU A 192 1.08 12.49 4.76
CA LEU A 192 0.75 13.44 3.69
C LEU A 192 1.37 13.06 2.34
N GLN A 193 2.55 12.46 2.34
CA GLN A 193 3.18 11.93 1.13
C GLN A 193 2.38 10.75 0.56
N TYR A 194 1.93 9.84 1.43
CA TYR A 194 1.05 8.73 1.06
C TYR A 194 -0.25 9.25 0.43
N ARG A 195 -0.95 10.19 1.08
CA ARG A 195 -2.18 10.80 0.52
C ARG A 195 -1.95 11.46 -0.83
N LEU A 196 -0.81 12.11 -1.04
CA LEU A 196 -0.43 12.66 -2.33
C LEU A 196 -0.23 11.58 -3.40
N SER A 197 0.32 10.42 -3.04
CA SER A 197 0.44 9.30 -3.97
C SER A 197 -0.92 8.69 -4.32
N GLN A 198 -1.87 8.67 -3.38
CA GLN A 198 -3.24 8.19 -3.61
C GLN A 198 -4.12 9.19 -4.40
N ALA A 199 -3.64 10.41 -4.61
CA ALA A 199 -4.28 11.37 -5.51
C ALA A 199 -4.05 11.07 -6.99
N GLU A 200 -3.25 10.07 -7.33
CA GLU A 200 -3.09 9.52 -8.68
C GLU A 200 -3.81 8.17 -8.75
N LEU A 201 -4.83 8.08 -9.60
CA LEU A 201 -5.54 6.84 -9.86
C LEU A 201 -4.75 6.00 -10.86
N ARG A 202 -4.30 4.83 -10.45
CA ARG A 202 -3.49 3.94 -11.30
C ARG A 202 -4.24 2.66 -11.62
N ALA A 203 -4.06 2.18 -12.85
CA ALA A 203 -4.57 0.88 -13.27
C ALA A 203 -3.83 -0.24 -12.49
N PRO A 204 -4.53 -1.15 -11.79
CA PRO A 204 -3.90 -2.22 -11.02
C PRO A 204 -3.36 -3.36 -11.89
N VAL A 205 -3.88 -3.50 -13.10
CA VAL A 205 -3.58 -4.59 -14.05
C VAL A 205 -3.69 -4.06 -15.48
N ASN A 206 -3.15 -4.80 -16.44
CA ASN A 206 -3.38 -4.54 -17.85
C ASN A 206 -4.85 -4.75 -18.19
N ALA A 207 -5.50 -3.74 -18.75
CA ALA A 207 -6.92 -3.75 -18.98
C ALA A 207 -7.30 -2.79 -20.14
N GLU A 208 -8.58 -2.84 -20.56
CA GLU A 208 -9.18 -1.87 -21.47
C GLU A 208 -10.21 -1.04 -20.69
N VAL A 209 -10.22 0.27 -20.88
CA VAL A 209 -11.22 1.16 -20.26
C VAL A 209 -12.59 0.88 -20.88
N ARG A 210 -13.49 0.33 -20.08
CA ARG A 210 -14.83 0.00 -20.52
C ARG A 210 -15.78 1.18 -20.44
N ALA A 211 -15.71 1.91 -19.32
CA ALA A 211 -16.57 3.06 -19.11
C ALA A 211 -15.89 4.09 -18.21
N ARG A 212 -16.11 5.35 -18.53
CA ARG A 212 -15.78 6.51 -17.74
C ARG A 212 -17.04 6.98 -17.03
N LEU A 213 -17.03 6.92 -15.68
CA LEU A 213 -18.22 7.17 -14.87
C LEU A 213 -18.27 8.57 -14.28
N GLN A 214 -17.18 9.32 -14.36
CA GLN A 214 -17.05 10.69 -13.86
C GLN A 214 -16.25 11.54 -14.83
N GLU A 215 -16.42 12.87 -14.70
CA GLU A 215 -15.78 13.86 -15.55
C GLU A 215 -14.76 14.72 -14.79
N ALA A 216 -13.84 15.37 -15.54
CA ALA A 216 -12.92 16.33 -14.97
C ALA A 216 -13.71 17.51 -14.35
N GLY A 217 -13.35 17.87 -13.11
CA GLY A 217 -14.07 18.85 -12.32
C GLY A 217 -15.09 18.29 -11.34
N ASP A 218 -15.50 17.01 -11.48
CA ASP A 218 -16.38 16.35 -10.54
C ASP A 218 -15.74 16.18 -9.15
N MET A 219 -16.58 16.12 -8.14
CA MET A 219 -16.18 15.71 -6.78
C MET A 219 -16.32 14.21 -6.64
N THR A 220 -15.25 13.56 -6.23
CA THR A 220 -15.20 12.11 -6.02
C THR A 220 -14.88 11.71 -4.58
N SER A 221 -15.08 10.44 -4.26
CA SER A 221 -14.80 9.82 -2.97
C SER A 221 -14.44 8.35 -3.15
N ALA A 222 -13.96 7.68 -2.11
CA ALA A 222 -13.58 6.27 -2.13
C ALA A 222 -14.70 5.29 -2.57
N GLN A 223 -15.97 5.67 -2.39
CA GLN A 223 -17.11 4.84 -2.79
C GLN A 223 -17.58 5.09 -4.22
N LYS A 224 -17.06 6.11 -4.89
CA LYS A 224 -17.53 6.52 -6.22
C LYS A 224 -16.52 6.13 -7.28
N ALA A 225 -16.84 5.10 -8.06
CA ALA A 225 -15.97 4.66 -9.15
C ALA A 225 -15.82 5.75 -10.21
N VAL A 226 -14.60 5.90 -10.73
CA VAL A 226 -14.24 6.82 -11.82
C VAL A 226 -14.22 6.08 -13.15
N TYR A 227 -13.63 4.90 -13.15
CA TYR A 227 -13.55 4.02 -14.31
C TYR A 227 -14.03 2.62 -14.02
N THR A 228 -14.53 1.96 -15.06
CA THR A 228 -14.67 0.51 -15.08
C THR A 228 -13.69 -0.03 -16.12
N LEU A 229 -12.78 -0.89 -15.66
CA LEU A 229 -11.81 -1.56 -16.53
C LEU A 229 -12.26 -2.99 -16.83
N ALA A 230 -12.13 -3.43 -18.08
CA ALA A 230 -12.26 -4.82 -18.51
C ALA A 230 -10.87 -5.45 -18.56
N LEU A 231 -10.64 -6.53 -17.83
CA LEU A 231 -9.36 -7.23 -17.81
C LEU A 231 -9.11 -7.91 -19.16
N SER A 232 -7.92 -7.72 -19.71
CA SER A 232 -7.55 -8.35 -20.99
C SER A 232 -7.50 -9.88 -20.89
N GLU A 233 -7.10 -10.41 -19.74
CA GLU A 233 -6.99 -11.85 -19.43
C GLU A 233 -7.25 -12.12 -17.93
N PRO A 234 -7.78 -13.31 -17.57
CA PRO A 234 -8.35 -14.31 -18.44
C PRO A 234 -9.79 -13.95 -18.86
N LYS A 235 -10.15 -14.27 -20.10
CA LYS A 235 -11.52 -14.27 -20.57
C LYS A 235 -12.15 -15.65 -20.39
N TRP A 236 -13.46 -15.74 -20.31
CA TRP A 236 -14.16 -17.02 -20.36
C TRP A 236 -15.47 -16.90 -21.13
N VAL A 237 -15.91 -18.03 -21.63
CA VAL A 237 -17.25 -18.18 -22.20
C VAL A 237 -18.11 -18.86 -21.16
N ARG A 238 -19.21 -18.24 -20.82
CA ARG A 238 -20.23 -18.79 -19.93
C ARG A 238 -21.27 -19.49 -20.76
N VAL A 239 -21.43 -20.78 -20.52
CA VAL A 239 -22.43 -21.61 -21.17
C VAL A 239 -23.27 -22.34 -20.12
N TRP A 240 -24.45 -22.79 -20.52
CA TRP A 240 -25.35 -23.55 -19.67
C TRP A 240 -25.51 -24.96 -20.21
N VAL A 241 -25.34 -25.93 -19.35
CA VAL A 241 -25.42 -27.36 -19.66
C VAL A 241 -26.61 -27.97 -18.93
N ASN A 242 -27.39 -28.78 -19.65
CA ASN A 242 -28.51 -29.55 -19.04
C ASN A 242 -27.95 -30.64 -18.12
N GLU A 243 -28.76 -31.04 -17.14
CA GLU A 243 -28.38 -32.11 -16.21
C GLU A 243 -28.01 -33.42 -16.94
N SER A 244 -28.73 -33.76 -18.02
CA SER A 244 -28.48 -34.96 -18.84
C SER A 244 -27.09 -35.01 -19.45
N ASP A 245 -26.49 -33.84 -19.74
CA ASP A 245 -25.19 -33.73 -20.38
C ASP A 245 -24.03 -33.43 -19.39
N LEU A 246 -24.39 -33.14 -18.12
CA LEU A 246 -23.41 -32.80 -17.09
C LEU A 246 -22.40 -33.93 -16.84
N GLY A 247 -22.87 -35.18 -16.89
CA GLY A 247 -22.00 -36.37 -16.73
C GLY A 247 -20.98 -36.60 -17.84
N ARG A 248 -21.14 -35.91 -18.98
CA ARG A 248 -20.25 -36.02 -20.16
C ARG A 248 -19.11 -35.04 -20.15
N ILE A 249 -19.15 -34.02 -19.27
CA ILE A 249 -18.15 -32.98 -19.18
C ILE A 249 -17.36 -33.08 -17.86
N LYS A 250 -16.08 -32.74 -17.93
CA LYS A 250 -15.19 -32.70 -16.75
C LYS A 250 -14.32 -31.44 -16.81
N SER A 251 -14.01 -30.90 -15.64
CA SER A 251 -13.04 -29.82 -15.56
C SER A 251 -11.73 -30.23 -16.23
N GLY A 252 -11.15 -29.31 -16.99
CA GLY A 252 -9.92 -29.54 -17.74
C GLY A 252 -10.09 -30.02 -19.18
N MET A 253 -11.30 -30.37 -19.61
CA MET A 253 -11.56 -30.74 -21.02
C MET A 253 -11.38 -29.53 -21.95
N ASN A 254 -10.86 -29.77 -23.15
CA ASN A 254 -10.74 -28.76 -24.19
C ASN A 254 -12.11 -28.49 -24.85
N ALA A 255 -12.31 -27.26 -25.26
CA ALA A 255 -13.49 -26.81 -25.98
C ALA A 255 -13.08 -25.82 -27.09
N ASP A 256 -13.75 -25.90 -28.22
CA ASP A 256 -13.58 -24.99 -29.32
C ASP A 256 -14.70 -23.97 -29.32
N ILE A 257 -14.35 -22.70 -29.30
CA ILE A 257 -15.25 -21.56 -29.24
C ILE A 257 -15.29 -20.87 -30.59
N VAL A 258 -16.47 -20.74 -31.15
CA VAL A 258 -16.73 -20.03 -32.40
C VAL A 258 -17.70 -18.91 -32.14
N THR A 259 -17.43 -17.76 -32.72
CA THR A 259 -18.34 -16.60 -32.69
C THR A 259 -18.89 -16.35 -34.10
N ASP A 260 -20.10 -15.80 -34.20
CA ASP A 260 -20.73 -15.48 -35.49
C ASP A 260 -19.91 -14.51 -36.33
N SER A 261 -19.10 -13.66 -35.67
CA SER A 261 -18.21 -12.72 -36.35
C SER A 261 -16.99 -13.38 -36.99
N PHE A 262 -16.58 -14.57 -36.51
CA PHE A 262 -15.39 -15.28 -36.97
C PHE A 262 -15.65 -16.81 -37.02
N PRO A 263 -16.54 -17.25 -37.93
CA PRO A 263 -16.96 -18.66 -38.01
C PRO A 263 -15.81 -19.64 -38.36
N ASP A 264 -14.81 -19.16 -39.10
CA ASP A 264 -13.70 -19.97 -39.57
C ASP A 264 -12.44 -19.91 -38.68
N LYS A 265 -12.52 -19.19 -37.53
CA LYS A 265 -11.41 -19.04 -36.59
C LYS A 265 -11.82 -19.50 -35.18
N PRO A 266 -11.86 -20.79 -34.91
CA PRO A 266 -12.18 -21.27 -33.56
C PRO A 266 -11.07 -20.88 -32.58
N VAL A 267 -11.48 -20.36 -31.42
CA VAL A 267 -10.59 -20.07 -30.29
C VAL A 267 -10.64 -21.26 -29.33
N THR A 268 -9.49 -21.82 -28.99
CA THR A 268 -9.43 -22.97 -28.09
C THR A 268 -9.51 -22.50 -26.63
N GLY A 269 -10.39 -23.13 -25.87
CA GLY A 269 -10.56 -22.93 -24.44
C GLY A 269 -10.50 -24.22 -23.65
N ARG A 270 -10.56 -24.09 -22.33
CA ARG A 270 -10.60 -25.21 -21.39
C ARG A 270 -11.69 -25.02 -20.35
N ILE A 271 -12.42 -26.08 -20.03
CA ILE A 271 -13.40 -26.06 -18.94
C ILE A 271 -12.67 -25.79 -17.63
N GLY A 272 -12.86 -24.59 -17.07
CA GLY A 272 -12.23 -24.13 -15.83
C GLY A 272 -13.13 -24.30 -14.61
N TYR A 273 -14.44 -24.18 -14.79
CA TYR A 273 -15.40 -24.23 -13.70
C TYR A 273 -16.72 -24.85 -14.15
N ILE A 274 -17.29 -25.70 -13.32
CA ILE A 274 -18.61 -26.25 -13.46
C ILE A 274 -19.37 -25.96 -12.15
N SER A 275 -20.52 -25.27 -12.23
CA SER A 275 -21.30 -24.93 -11.06
C SER A 275 -21.82 -26.19 -10.35
N SER A 276 -21.75 -26.20 -9.03
CA SER A 276 -22.36 -27.21 -8.19
C SER A 276 -23.84 -26.93 -7.88
N VAL A 277 -24.34 -25.77 -8.29
CA VAL A 277 -25.69 -25.30 -8.05
C VAL A 277 -26.38 -25.17 -9.39
N ALA A 278 -27.57 -25.79 -9.48
CA ALA A 278 -28.45 -25.66 -10.65
C ALA A 278 -29.11 -24.28 -10.68
N GLU A 279 -29.20 -23.71 -11.84
CA GLU A 279 -29.90 -22.45 -12.11
C GLU A 279 -31.08 -22.72 -13.04
N PHE A 280 -32.14 -21.91 -12.93
CA PHE A 280 -33.18 -21.91 -13.95
C PHE A 280 -32.69 -21.16 -15.19
N THR A 281 -32.98 -21.68 -16.37
CA THR A 281 -32.64 -20.98 -17.62
C THR A 281 -33.11 -19.52 -17.57
N PRO A 282 -32.22 -18.55 -17.79
CA PRO A 282 -32.58 -17.14 -17.76
C PRO A 282 -33.40 -16.78 -19.01
N LYS A 283 -34.67 -17.11 -19.02
CA LYS A 283 -35.64 -16.69 -20.06
C LYS A 283 -36.74 -15.87 -19.42
N SER A 284 -36.98 -14.70 -19.95
CA SER A 284 -38.00 -13.74 -19.51
C SER A 284 -39.43 -14.13 -19.86
N VAL A 285 -39.70 -15.38 -20.29
CA VAL A 285 -41.03 -15.84 -20.66
C VAL A 285 -41.42 -17.02 -19.78
N GLN A 286 -42.43 -16.83 -18.96
CA GLN A 286 -43.01 -17.84 -18.05
C GLN A 286 -44.12 -18.64 -18.77
N THR A 287 -43.77 -19.77 -19.37
CA THR A 287 -44.75 -20.81 -19.76
C THR A 287 -44.53 -22.04 -18.90
N GLU A 288 -45.61 -22.82 -18.64
CA GLU A 288 -45.55 -23.98 -17.76
C GLU A 288 -44.54 -25.06 -18.18
N GLU A 289 -44.26 -25.18 -19.49
CA GLU A 289 -43.29 -26.14 -20.04
C GLU A 289 -41.83 -25.76 -19.81
N LEU A 290 -41.51 -24.51 -19.43
CA LEU A 290 -40.14 -24.02 -19.23
C LEU A 290 -39.66 -24.11 -17.79
N ARG A 291 -40.50 -24.56 -16.84
CA ARG A 291 -40.12 -24.67 -15.41
C ARG A 291 -39.25 -25.87 -15.07
N THR A 292 -39.02 -26.80 -16.00
CA THR A 292 -38.41 -28.10 -15.69
C THR A 292 -36.96 -28.28 -16.11
N ASN A 293 -36.38 -27.33 -16.84
CA ASN A 293 -35.00 -27.47 -17.30
C ASN A 293 -34.02 -26.74 -16.38
N LEU A 294 -33.52 -27.47 -15.38
CA LEU A 294 -32.40 -27.09 -14.58
C LEU A 294 -31.14 -27.14 -15.46
N VAL A 295 -30.34 -26.06 -15.41
CA VAL A 295 -29.10 -25.95 -16.14
C VAL A 295 -27.96 -25.60 -15.16
N TYR A 296 -26.77 -26.02 -15.52
CA TYR A 296 -25.57 -25.76 -14.74
C TYR A 296 -24.68 -24.81 -15.51
N GLU A 297 -24.22 -23.76 -14.83
CA GLU A 297 -23.24 -22.83 -15.41
C GLU A 297 -21.88 -23.50 -15.58
N VAL A 298 -21.30 -23.39 -16.76
CA VAL A 298 -19.95 -23.86 -17.08
C VAL A 298 -19.18 -22.70 -17.64
N ARG A 299 -17.98 -22.48 -17.11
CA ARG A 299 -17.06 -21.46 -17.58
C ARG A 299 -15.90 -22.10 -18.31
N ILE A 300 -15.71 -21.71 -19.54
CA ILE A 300 -14.62 -22.15 -20.40
C ILE A 300 -13.61 -21.01 -20.47
N VAL A 301 -12.46 -21.20 -19.84
CA VAL A 301 -11.38 -20.22 -19.83
C VAL A 301 -10.69 -20.23 -21.18
N VAL A 302 -10.52 -19.07 -21.76
CA VAL A 302 -9.99 -18.86 -23.09
C VAL A 302 -8.74 -17.99 -23.02
N LYS A 303 -7.73 -18.34 -23.83
CA LYS A 303 -6.61 -17.44 -24.13
C LYS A 303 -6.91 -16.75 -25.44
N ASP A 304 -7.06 -15.43 -25.39
CA ASP A 304 -7.41 -14.60 -26.55
C ASP A 304 -6.41 -13.45 -26.70
N PRO A 305 -5.16 -13.74 -27.12
CA PRO A 305 -4.12 -12.73 -27.25
C PRO A 305 -4.45 -11.68 -28.32
N ASP A 306 -5.21 -12.07 -29.35
CA ASP A 306 -5.58 -11.18 -30.45
C ASP A 306 -6.82 -10.31 -30.13
N ASN A 307 -7.38 -10.46 -28.92
CA ASN A 307 -8.58 -9.72 -28.44
C ASN A 307 -9.78 -9.84 -29.40
N VAL A 308 -9.99 -11.03 -29.95
CA VAL A 308 -11.08 -11.33 -30.88
C VAL A 308 -12.42 -11.40 -30.16
N LEU A 309 -12.42 -11.92 -28.94
CA LEU A 309 -13.63 -12.10 -28.14
C LEU A 309 -13.96 -10.82 -27.37
N ARG A 310 -15.21 -10.34 -27.56
CA ARG A 310 -15.73 -9.15 -26.88
C ARG A 310 -16.77 -9.52 -25.83
N MET A 311 -16.79 -8.77 -24.74
CA MET A 311 -17.75 -8.97 -23.65
C MET A 311 -19.20 -8.95 -24.16
N GLY A 312 -20.01 -9.91 -23.69
CA GLY A 312 -21.41 -10.07 -24.07
C GLY A 312 -21.62 -10.70 -25.45
N GLN A 313 -20.56 -10.93 -26.23
CA GLN A 313 -20.65 -11.53 -27.54
C GLN A 313 -21.20 -12.96 -27.47
N PRO A 314 -22.22 -13.31 -28.27
CA PRO A 314 -22.66 -14.69 -28.38
C PRO A 314 -21.56 -15.60 -28.89
N ALA A 315 -21.46 -16.79 -28.33
CA ALA A 315 -20.48 -17.78 -28.73
C ALA A 315 -21.09 -19.18 -28.72
N THR A 316 -20.69 -19.99 -29.70
CA THR A 316 -21.01 -21.41 -29.78
C THR A 316 -19.78 -22.19 -29.33
N VAL A 317 -19.96 -23.04 -28.35
CA VAL A 317 -18.90 -23.87 -27.77
C VAL A 317 -19.14 -25.32 -28.15
N THR A 318 -18.11 -25.94 -28.70
CA THR A 318 -18.12 -27.37 -29.05
C THR A 318 -17.13 -28.10 -28.13
N ILE A 319 -17.65 -29.12 -27.41
CA ILE A 319 -16.85 -29.96 -26.53
C ILE A 319 -16.84 -31.37 -27.09
N ASN A 320 -15.67 -31.93 -27.30
CA ASN A 320 -15.52 -33.33 -27.72
C ASN A 320 -15.64 -34.19 -26.45
N THR A 321 -16.76 -34.91 -26.31
CA THR A 321 -17.02 -35.79 -25.18
C THR A 321 -16.63 -37.24 -25.55
N PRO A 322 -15.99 -38.00 -24.64
CA PRO A 322 -15.82 -39.45 -24.88
C PRO A 322 -17.16 -40.12 -25.04
N SER A 323 -17.27 -41.13 -25.91
CA SER A 323 -18.48 -41.92 -26.07
C SER A 323 -18.88 -42.53 -24.72
N ALA A 324 -20.15 -42.52 -24.39
CA ALA A 324 -20.71 -43.05 -23.15
C ALA A 324 -20.49 -44.55 -22.92
N ASP A 325 -19.75 -45.25 -23.80
CA ASP A 325 -19.63 -46.70 -23.86
C ASP A 325 -18.28 -47.28 -23.37
N SER A 326 -17.42 -46.47 -22.73
CA SER A 326 -16.13 -46.94 -22.19
C SER A 326 -16.11 -47.16 -20.67
N GLY A 327 -17.29 -47.52 -20.10
CA GLY A 327 -17.41 -47.77 -18.66
C GLY A 327 -18.28 -48.95 -18.32
N LYS A 328 -17.88 -50.16 -18.73
CA LYS A 328 -18.31 -51.42 -18.13
C LYS A 328 -17.12 -52.28 -17.83
#